data_439fbd44dad0832a7a6ce3626a3a0a03
#
_entry.id   439fbd44dad0832a7a6ce3626a3a0a03
#
_cell.length_a   1.000
_cell.length_b   1.000
_cell.length_c   1.000
_cell.angle_alpha   90.00
_cell.angle_beta   90.00
_cell.angle_gamma   90.00
#
_symmetry.space_group_name_H-M   'P 1'
#
loop_
_entity.id
_entity.type
_entity.pdbx_description
1 polymer ?
#
loop_
_entity_poly.entity_id
_entity_poly.type
_entity_poly.pdbx_seq_one_letter_code
_entity_poly.pdbx_strand_id
1 'polypeptide(L)'
;TAALVVVSRRDAVAGDPRIPKGVGGDGSLTYGAALTPGSVNEGAPVLDVYFDYACHFCANFDTLHADEISRLVKDGKITLALHPCKILDQDWTDIVMNAMGVVLDEQPEMALTFHNAALALFSEIFASRDAGRQTVDELADTAKKAGVSRDVVKAFEKAVKDNSYGKWTEAGTNAFKDKKLSATPTVFLADTQLNLQAIATATALTEAVAKLPAATATPTEAASGAPTGAATETPASIAFR
;
A
#
# COMPACT_ATOMS: atom_id res chain seq x y z
N THR A 1 -10.36 -1.23 -24.06
CA THR A 1 -10.39 0.26 -23.92
C THR A 1 -10.45 0.72 -22.46
N ALA A 2 -10.90 -0.12 -21.50
CA ALA A 2 -10.98 0.22 -20.08
C ALA A 2 -9.60 0.23 -19.37
N ALA A 3 -8.65 -0.61 -19.79
CA ALA A 3 -7.31 -0.69 -19.19
C ALA A 3 -6.46 0.57 -19.43
N LEU A 4 -6.63 1.25 -20.57
CA LEU A 4 -5.86 2.44 -20.94
C LEU A 4 -6.23 3.67 -20.09
N VAL A 5 -7.50 3.76 -19.64
CA VAL A 5 -8.00 4.87 -18.82
C VAL A 5 -7.51 4.76 -17.36
N VAL A 6 -7.30 3.53 -16.86
CA VAL A 6 -6.80 3.30 -15.49
C VAL A 6 -5.32 3.65 -15.38
N VAL A 7 -4.51 3.35 -16.39
CA VAL A 7 -3.08 3.72 -16.42
C VAL A 7 -2.93 5.24 -16.46
N SER A 8 -3.73 5.95 -17.25
CA SER A 8 -3.67 7.42 -17.34
C SER A 8 -4.02 8.17 -16.05
N ARG A 9 -4.87 7.59 -15.19
CA ARG A 9 -5.19 8.22 -13.89
C ARG A 9 -4.12 7.96 -12.83
N ARG A 10 -3.42 6.82 -12.92
CA ARG A 10 -2.28 6.52 -12.02
C ARG A 10 -1.10 7.46 -12.25
N ASP A 11 -0.84 7.83 -13.49
CA ASP A 11 0.28 8.71 -13.86
C ASP A 11 0.01 10.19 -13.52
N ALA A 12 -1.25 10.62 -13.49
CA ALA A 12 -1.61 12.03 -13.29
C ALA A 12 -1.42 12.53 -11.83
N VAL A 13 -1.30 11.60 -10.86
CA VAL A 13 -1.09 11.92 -9.43
C VAL A 13 0.35 11.67 -9.01
N ALA A 14 1.07 10.83 -9.74
CA ALA A 14 2.49 10.57 -9.53
C ALA A 14 3.31 11.84 -9.85
N GLY A 15 3.94 12.42 -8.82
CA GLY A 15 4.77 13.62 -8.94
C GLY A 15 4.16 14.91 -8.34
N ASP A 16 2.92 14.89 -7.82
CA ASP A 16 2.43 15.98 -6.97
C ASP A 16 3.18 15.90 -5.61
N PRO A 17 3.90 16.96 -5.19
CA PRO A 17 4.67 16.96 -3.94
C PRO A 17 3.79 16.79 -2.68
N ARG A 18 2.47 16.86 -2.83
CA ARG A 18 1.50 16.61 -1.75
C ARG A 18 1.03 15.15 -1.70
N ILE A 19 1.61 14.31 -2.56
CA ILE A 19 1.45 12.85 -2.56
C ILE A 19 2.82 12.27 -2.24
N PRO A 20 2.97 11.47 -1.17
CA PRO A 20 4.26 10.92 -0.77
C PRO A 20 4.84 9.97 -1.82
N LYS A 21 6.15 9.78 -1.79
CA LYS A 21 6.82 8.78 -2.63
C LYS A 21 6.29 7.38 -2.38
N GLY A 22 6.21 6.56 -3.42
CA GLY A 22 5.74 5.17 -3.33
C GLY A 22 4.22 5.01 -3.25
N VAL A 23 3.46 6.11 -3.21
CA VAL A 23 1.99 6.10 -3.22
C VAL A 23 1.48 5.98 -4.66
N GLY A 24 0.52 5.08 -4.87
CA GLY A 24 -0.19 4.93 -6.15
C GLY A 24 -1.15 6.08 -6.46
N GLY A 25 -1.57 6.19 -7.71
CA GLY A 25 -2.47 7.27 -8.15
C GLY A 25 -3.87 7.23 -7.52
N ASP A 26 -4.24 6.13 -6.91
CA ASP A 26 -5.46 5.92 -6.12
C ASP A 26 -5.24 6.14 -4.61
N GLY A 27 -4.07 6.63 -4.23
CA GLY A 27 -3.69 6.84 -2.84
C GLY A 27 -3.24 5.57 -2.11
N SER A 28 -3.13 4.45 -2.79
CA SER A 28 -2.71 3.17 -2.18
C SER A 28 -1.20 3.09 -1.95
N LEU A 29 -0.82 2.30 -0.94
CA LEU A 29 0.55 1.90 -0.64
C LEU A 29 0.69 0.40 -0.80
N THR A 30 1.54 -0.05 -1.72
CA THR A 30 1.81 -1.48 -1.89
C THR A 30 3.09 -1.91 -1.20
N TYR A 31 3.11 -3.16 -0.71
CA TYR A 31 4.27 -3.78 -0.08
C TYR A 31 4.44 -5.22 -0.58
N GLY A 32 5.61 -5.49 -1.14
CA GLY A 32 6.11 -6.83 -1.43
C GLY A 32 7.13 -7.28 -0.37
N ALA A 33 7.86 -8.36 -0.64
CA ALA A 33 8.80 -9.00 0.30
C ALA A 33 9.90 -8.06 0.83
N ALA A 34 10.26 -7.03 0.06
CA ALA A 34 11.20 -6.00 0.49
C ALA A 34 10.65 -5.06 1.58
N LEU A 35 9.33 -5.08 1.84
CA LEU A 35 8.61 -4.18 2.76
C LEU A 35 8.87 -2.69 2.51
N THR A 36 9.24 -2.32 1.29
CA THR A 36 9.40 -0.93 0.87
C THR A 36 8.13 -0.44 0.18
N PRO A 37 7.70 0.82 0.45
CA PRO A 37 6.54 1.40 -0.22
C PRO A 37 6.67 1.36 -1.74
N GLY A 38 5.60 0.95 -2.43
CA GLY A 38 5.56 0.80 -3.87
C GLY A 38 6.06 -0.56 -4.39
N SER A 39 6.61 -1.44 -3.51
CA SER A 39 7.00 -2.79 -3.91
C SER A 39 5.81 -3.74 -4.02
N VAL A 40 5.98 -4.80 -4.84
CA VAL A 40 4.98 -5.85 -5.05
C VAL A 40 5.65 -7.22 -5.06
N ASN A 41 4.88 -8.26 -4.81
CA ASN A 41 5.28 -9.65 -5.08
C ASN A 41 4.63 -10.07 -6.40
N GLU A 42 5.43 -10.14 -7.46
CA GLU A 42 4.93 -10.45 -8.81
C GLU A 42 4.16 -11.77 -8.85
N GLY A 43 2.95 -11.72 -9.41
CA GLY A 43 2.08 -12.89 -9.54
C GLY A 43 1.39 -13.34 -8.25
N ALA A 44 1.69 -12.73 -7.10
CA ALA A 44 0.99 -13.02 -5.86
C ALA A 44 -0.38 -12.32 -5.81
N PRO A 45 -1.40 -12.93 -5.16
CA PRO A 45 -2.67 -12.27 -4.93
C PRO A 45 -2.50 -11.01 -4.09
N VAL A 46 -3.32 -9.99 -4.36
CA VAL A 46 -3.31 -8.75 -3.59
C VAL A 46 -4.26 -8.89 -2.40
N LEU A 47 -3.79 -8.49 -1.23
CA LEU A 47 -4.60 -8.22 -0.06
C LEU A 47 -4.80 -6.71 0.04
N ASP A 48 -5.99 -6.23 -0.35
CA ASP A 48 -6.37 -4.83 -0.24
C ASP A 48 -7.03 -4.57 1.10
N VAL A 49 -6.56 -3.56 1.83
CA VAL A 49 -7.13 -3.13 3.11
C VAL A 49 -7.51 -1.66 3.03
N TYR A 50 -8.80 -1.37 2.97
CA TYR A 50 -9.36 -0.02 3.05
C TYR A 50 -9.60 0.33 4.51
N PHE A 51 -9.00 1.41 4.99
CA PHE A 51 -9.03 1.75 6.41
C PHE A 51 -8.99 3.26 6.66
N ASP A 52 -9.42 3.65 7.86
CA ASP A 52 -9.32 5.01 8.38
C ASP A 52 -8.52 4.97 9.69
N TYR A 53 -7.56 5.85 9.87
CA TYR A 53 -6.74 5.88 11.10
C TYR A 53 -7.53 6.22 12.36
N ALA A 54 -8.73 6.81 12.23
CA ALA A 54 -9.63 7.07 13.34
C ALA A 54 -10.67 5.95 13.55
N CYS A 55 -10.51 4.82 12.88
CA CYS A 55 -11.42 3.69 12.99
C CYS A 55 -10.89 2.63 13.97
N HIS A 56 -11.55 2.43 15.10
CA HIS A 56 -11.13 1.43 16.09
C HIS A 56 -11.24 -0.03 15.56
N PHE A 57 -12.16 -0.31 14.65
CA PHE A 57 -12.24 -1.63 14.00
C PHE A 57 -11.04 -1.86 13.07
N CYS A 58 -10.51 -0.80 12.44
CA CYS A 58 -9.29 -0.88 11.65
C CYS A 58 -8.08 -1.15 12.56
N ALA A 59 -7.99 -0.46 13.70
CA ALA A 59 -6.94 -0.71 14.69
C ALA A 59 -7.00 -2.14 15.25
N ASN A 60 -8.20 -2.67 15.50
CA ASN A 60 -8.37 -4.06 15.94
C ASN A 60 -7.95 -5.06 14.85
N PHE A 61 -8.32 -4.79 13.59
CA PHE A 61 -7.90 -5.62 12.46
C PHE A 61 -6.38 -5.65 12.34
N ASP A 62 -5.72 -4.49 12.39
CA ASP A 62 -4.27 -4.40 12.33
C ASP A 62 -3.63 -5.14 13.50
N THR A 63 -4.07 -4.91 14.73
CA THR A 63 -3.55 -5.60 15.92
C THR A 63 -3.65 -7.12 15.79
N LEU A 64 -4.71 -7.63 15.18
CA LEU A 64 -4.92 -9.07 15.01
C LEU A 64 -4.04 -9.65 13.91
N HIS A 65 -3.83 -8.92 12.81
CA HIS A 65 -3.29 -9.47 11.57
C HIS A 65 -1.93 -8.93 11.14
N ALA A 66 -1.38 -7.86 11.77
CA ALA A 66 -0.13 -7.25 11.32
C ALA A 66 1.03 -8.25 11.18
N ASP A 67 1.23 -9.12 12.17
CA ASP A 67 2.28 -10.15 12.14
C ASP A 67 2.02 -11.21 11.06
N GLU A 68 0.77 -11.62 10.89
CA GLU A 68 0.37 -12.58 9.86
C GLU A 68 0.58 -12.00 8.47
N ILE A 69 0.11 -10.77 8.23
CA ILE A 69 0.28 -10.05 6.97
C ILE A 69 1.77 -9.88 6.66
N SER A 70 2.56 -9.44 7.64
CA SER A 70 4.01 -9.26 7.46
C SER A 70 4.70 -10.56 7.01
N ARG A 71 4.34 -11.70 7.59
CA ARG A 71 4.87 -13.01 7.18
C ARG A 71 4.44 -13.37 5.76
N LEU A 72 3.15 -13.26 5.45
CA LEU A 72 2.62 -13.57 4.12
C LEU A 72 3.26 -12.72 3.02
N VAL A 73 3.50 -11.44 3.30
CA VAL A 73 4.17 -10.52 2.37
C VAL A 73 5.63 -10.91 2.17
N LYS A 74 6.38 -11.14 3.26
CA LYS A 74 7.81 -11.54 3.22
C LYS A 74 8.01 -12.87 2.51
N ASP A 75 7.08 -13.80 2.70
CA ASP A 75 7.11 -15.13 2.08
C ASP A 75 6.64 -15.10 0.60
N GLY A 76 6.34 -13.94 0.05
CA GLY A 76 5.86 -13.78 -1.33
C GLY A 76 4.47 -14.35 -1.59
N LYS A 77 3.69 -14.61 -0.53
CA LYS A 77 2.36 -15.22 -0.65
C LYS A 77 1.27 -14.23 -1.03
N ILE A 78 1.45 -12.96 -0.70
CA ILE A 78 0.57 -11.85 -1.05
C ILE A 78 1.38 -10.60 -1.36
N THR A 79 0.81 -9.69 -2.13
CA THR A 79 1.13 -8.26 -2.09
C THR A 79 0.13 -7.58 -1.15
N LEU A 80 0.60 -6.81 -0.17
CA LEU A 80 -0.27 -5.97 0.65
C LEU A 80 -0.52 -4.64 -0.08
N ALA A 81 -1.78 -4.22 -0.18
CA ALA A 81 -2.17 -2.88 -0.63
C ALA A 81 -2.97 -2.19 0.47
N LEU A 82 -2.39 -1.16 1.08
CA LEU A 82 -3.04 -0.31 2.08
C LEU A 82 -3.72 0.86 1.39
N HIS A 83 -5.01 1.06 1.65
CA HIS A 83 -5.84 2.12 1.08
C HIS A 83 -6.35 3.03 2.20
N PRO A 84 -5.55 4.01 2.65
CA PRO A 84 -6.00 4.95 3.67
C PRO A 84 -7.09 5.86 3.11
N CYS A 85 -8.12 6.10 3.92
CA CYS A 85 -9.19 7.03 3.59
C CYS A 85 -9.66 7.78 4.85
N LYS A 86 -10.26 8.95 4.66
CA LYS A 86 -10.90 9.73 5.74
C LYS A 86 -12.40 9.69 5.54
N ILE A 87 -13.10 8.74 6.17
CA ILE A 87 -14.54 8.58 6.05
C ILE A 87 -15.29 8.86 7.36
N LEU A 88 -14.56 8.88 8.49
CA LEU A 88 -15.12 9.19 9.80
C LEU A 88 -15.02 10.69 10.14
N ASP A 89 -14.43 11.47 9.25
CA ASP A 89 -14.26 12.93 9.37
C ASP A 89 -13.59 13.40 10.67
N GLN A 90 -12.63 12.61 11.17
CA GLN A 90 -11.87 12.91 12.36
C GLN A 90 -10.53 13.56 12.02
N ASP A 91 -10.11 14.57 12.78
CA ASP A 91 -8.83 15.27 12.60
C ASP A 91 -7.63 14.34 12.83
N TRP A 92 -7.81 13.31 13.65
CA TRP A 92 -6.77 12.31 13.89
C TRP A 92 -6.27 11.66 12.61
N THR A 93 -7.15 11.39 11.65
CA THR A 93 -6.77 10.82 10.36
C THR A 93 -5.84 11.76 9.60
N ASP A 94 -6.12 13.07 9.59
CA ASP A 94 -5.24 14.06 8.94
C ASP A 94 -3.89 14.16 9.65
N ILE A 95 -3.87 14.12 10.98
CA ILE A 95 -2.63 14.12 11.77
C ILE A 95 -1.75 12.94 11.36
N VAL A 96 -2.31 11.72 11.36
CA VAL A 96 -1.54 10.52 11.03
C VAL A 96 -1.12 10.52 9.55
N MET A 97 -2.01 10.89 8.62
CA MET A 97 -1.71 10.93 7.18
C MET A 97 -0.56 11.90 6.88
N ASN A 98 -0.56 13.09 7.48
CA ASN A 98 0.52 14.05 7.28
C ASN A 98 1.85 13.57 7.88
N ALA A 99 1.85 12.98 9.08
CA ALA A 99 3.04 12.38 9.68
C ALA A 99 3.56 11.20 8.87
N MET A 100 2.66 10.34 8.38
CA MET A 100 3.00 9.20 7.51
C MET A 100 3.61 9.66 6.20
N GLY A 101 3.10 10.74 5.61
CA GLY A 101 3.67 11.33 4.39
C GLY A 101 5.12 11.75 4.59
N VAL A 102 5.46 12.35 5.73
CA VAL A 102 6.85 12.67 6.08
C VAL A 102 7.71 11.41 6.18
N VAL A 103 7.20 10.36 6.84
CA VAL A 103 7.95 9.08 6.97
C VAL A 103 8.17 8.45 5.60
N LEU A 104 7.17 8.45 4.72
CA LEU A 104 7.28 7.91 3.36
C LEU A 104 8.33 8.64 2.52
N ASP A 105 8.45 9.96 2.68
CA ASP A 105 9.41 10.75 1.92
C ASP A 105 10.84 10.70 2.47
N GLU A 106 11.00 10.64 3.80
CA GLU A 106 12.29 10.82 4.48
C GLU A 106 12.87 9.52 5.05
N GLN A 107 12.02 8.54 5.40
CA GLN A 107 12.44 7.27 6.00
C GLN A 107 11.47 6.13 5.60
N PRO A 108 11.32 5.83 4.30
CA PRO A 108 10.29 4.94 3.78
C PRO A 108 10.33 3.51 4.34
N GLU A 109 11.51 3.02 4.74
CA GLU A 109 11.67 1.69 5.35
C GLU A 109 10.94 1.55 6.69
N MET A 110 10.61 2.68 7.34
CA MET A 110 9.86 2.69 8.60
C MET A 110 8.35 2.83 8.40
N ALA A 111 7.88 3.06 7.18
CA ALA A 111 6.49 3.41 6.93
C ALA A 111 5.50 2.34 7.40
N LEU A 112 5.74 1.05 7.11
CA LEU A 112 4.84 -0.03 7.55
C LEU A 112 4.87 -0.22 9.07
N THR A 113 6.05 -0.13 9.69
CA THR A 113 6.20 -0.19 11.16
C THR A 113 5.49 0.96 11.84
N PHE A 114 5.61 2.18 11.28
CA PHE A 114 4.93 3.35 11.82
C PHE A 114 3.42 3.29 11.60
N HIS A 115 2.95 2.75 10.47
CA HIS A 115 1.53 2.48 10.22
C HIS A 115 0.91 1.62 11.34
N ASN A 116 1.52 0.48 11.64
CA ASN A 116 1.03 -0.42 12.69
C ASN A 116 1.08 0.26 14.06
N ALA A 117 2.16 1.01 14.36
CA ALA A 117 2.28 1.75 15.62
C ALA A 117 1.22 2.86 15.78
N ALA A 118 0.85 3.56 14.70
CA ALA A 118 -0.17 4.59 14.73
C ALA A 118 -1.57 4.00 14.99
N LEU A 119 -1.89 2.85 14.38
CA LEU A 119 -3.15 2.13 14.65
C LEU A 119 -3.18 1.56 16.07
N ALA A 120 -2.07 1.01 16.57
CA ALA A 120 -1.97 0.54 17.95
C ALA A 120 -2.18 1.69 18.96
N LEU A 121 -1.56 2.85 18.71
CA LEU A 121 -1.79 4.05 19.52
C LEU A 121 -3.26 4.46 19.51
N PHE A 122 -3.91 4.45 18.34
CA PHE A 122 -5.34 4.78 18.27
C PHE A 122 -6.20 3.79 19.07
N SER A 123 -5.85 2.48 19.03
CA SER A 123 -6.53 1.47 19.85
C SER A 123 -6.43 1.77 21.34
N GLU A 124 -5.24 2.17 21.85
CA GLU A 124 -5.03 2.57 23.23
C GLU A 124 -5.85 3.82 23.61
N ILE A 125 -5.81 4.87 22.76
CA ILE A 125 -6.57 6.10 22.94
C ILE A 125 -8.07 5.79 23.00
N PHE A 126 -8.57 5.00 22.09
CA PHE A 126 -9.97 4.60 22.04
C PHE A 126 -10.40 3.83 23.31
N ALA A 127 -9.58 2.86 23.73
CA ALA A 127 -9.84 2.06 24.94
C ALA A 127 -9.80 2.91 26.22
N SER A 128 -8.90 3.88 26.30
CA SER A 128 -8.80 4.80 27.46
C SER A 128 -9.89 5.86 27.48
N ARG A 129 -10.63 6.07 26.37
CA ARG A 129 -11.59 7.15 26.15
C ARG A 129 -11.02 8.55 26.35
N ASP A 130 -9.73 8.69 26.16
CA ASP A 130 -8.99 9.96 26.30
C ASP A 130 -8.67 10.54 24.91
N ALA A 131 -9.66 11.18 24.29
CA ALA A 131 -9.49 11.85 23.00
C ALA A 131 -8.46 13.00 23.06
N GLY A 132 -8.12 13.51 24.23
CA GLY A 132 -7.09 14.53 24.40
C GLY A 132 -5.68 14.05 24.04
N ARG A 133 -5.47 12.73 23.93
CA ARG A 133 -4.23 12.11 23.47
C ARG A 133 -4.10 12.07 21.93
N GLN A 134 -5.11 12.46 21.17
CA GLN A 134 -5.05 12.53 19.70
C GLN A 134 -4.25 13.78 19.27
N THR A 135 -2.96 13.79 19.55
CA THR A 135 -2.07 14.91 19.31
C THR A 135 -0.85 14.52 18.47
N VAL A 136 -0.25 15.51 17.80
CA VAL A 136 1.00 15.31 17.05
C VAL A 136 2.11 14.85 17.98
N ASP A 137 2.16 15.35 19.22
CA ASP A 137 3.21 15.00 20.20
C ASP A 137 3.12 13.54 20.62
N GLU A 138 1.92 13.03 20.92
CA GLU A 138 1.70 11.61 21.25
C GLU A 138 2.08 10.70 20.07
N LEU A 139 1.72 11.11 18.84
CA LEU A 139 2.10 10.39 17.63
C LEU A 139 3.61 10.43 17.38
N ALA A 140 4.25 11.58 17.63
CA ALA A 140 5.69 11.76 17.49
C ALA A 140 6.49 10.88 18.47
N ASP A 141 6.01 10.75 19.70
CA ASP A 141 6.62 9.85 20.69
C ASP A 141 6.45 8.39 20.30
N THR A 142 5.28 8.04 19.78
CA THR A 142 5.00 6.69 19.24
C THR A 142 5.89 6.38 18.04
N ALA A 143 6.05 7.30 17.10
CA ALA A 143 6.94 7.16 15.95
C ALA A 143 8.41 6.91 16.37
N LYS A 144 8.91 7.67 17.34
CA LYS A 144 10.27 7.47 17.89
C LYS A 144 10.44 6.09 18.52
N LYS A 145 9.45 5.62 19.29
CA LYS A 145 9.45 4.27 19.87
C LYS A 145 9.43 3.18 18.79
N ALA A 146 8.76 3.43 17.68
CA ALA A 146 8.71 2.54 16.53
C ALA A 146 10.01 2.54 15.69
N GLY A 147 10.96 3.45 15.94
CA GLY A 147 12.24 3.53 15.25
C GLY A 147 12.35 4.63 14.19
N VAL A 148 11.34 5.48 14.06
CA VAL A 148 11.43 6.67 13.20
C VAL A 148 12.45 7.65 13.81
N SER A 149 13.36 8.16 13.00
CA SER A 149 14.43 9.02 13.46
C SER A 149 13.89 10.34 14.02
N ARG A 150 14.63 10.92 14.98
CA ARG A 150 14.24 12.20 15.61
C ARG A 150 14.16 13.33 14.59
N ASP A 151 14.99 13.30 13.55
CA ASP A 151 15.00 14.36 12.54
C ASP A 151 13.78 14.31 11.65
N VAL A 152 13.31 13.12 11.28
CA VAL A 152 12.05 12.90 10.56
C VAL A 152 10.86 13.36 11.41
N VAL A 153 10.80 12.95 12.68
CA VAL A 153 9.70 13.30 13.58
C VAL A 153 9.56 14.81 13.81
N LYS A 154 10.66 15.59 13.80
CA LYS A 154 10.61 17.06 13.90
C LYS A 154 9.77 17.74 12.82
N ALA A 155 9.60 17.09 11.67
CA ALA A 155 8.81 17.65 10.56
C ALA A 155 7.31 17.40 10.71
N PHE A 156 6.87 16.56 11.65
CA PHE A 156 5.46 16.18 11.80
C PHE A 156 4.56 17.38 12.08
N GLU A 157 4.94 18.23 13.07
CA GLU A 157 4.14 19.40 13.45
C GLU A 157 3.88 20.33 12.26
N LYS A 158 4.96 20.62 11.49
CA LYS A 158 4.85 21.47 10.31
C LYS A 158 3.96 20.82 9.24
N ALA A 159 4.16 19.53 8.95
CA ALA A 159 3.39 18.82 7.94
C ALA A 159 1.89 18.79 8.28
N VAL A 160 1.55 18.55 9.55
CA VAL A 160 0.16 18.56 10.05
C VAL A 160 -0.44 19.97 9.96
N LYS A 161 0.28 20.99 10.43
CA LYS A 161 -0.18 22.39 10.39
C LYS A 161 -0.48 22.86 8.97
N ASP A 162 0.41 22.51 8.03
CA ASP A 162 0.31 22.93 6.64
C ASP A 162 -0.58 22.03 5.80
N ASN A 163 -1.08 20.93 6.39
CA ASN A 163 -1.78 19.83 5.69
C ASN A 163 -1.03 19.39 4.42
N SER A 164 0.28 19.14 4.58
CA SER A 164 1.21 18.96 3.45
C SER A 164 0.84 17.81 2.54
N TYR A 165 0.21 16.77 3.07
CA TYR A 165 -0.20 15.57 2.34
C TYR A 165 -1.73 15.42 2.21
N GLY A 166 -2.48 16.51 2.36
CA GLY A 166 -3.95 16.48 2.24
C GLY A 166 -4.46 15.96 0.89
N LYS A 167 -3.67 16.12 -0.18
CA LYS A 167 -4.01 15.55 -1.49
C LYS A 167 -3.96 14.02 -1.49
N TRP A 168 -3.09 13.43 -0.71
CA TRP A 168 -3.05 11.98 -0.53
C TRP A 168 -4.32 11.48 0.19
N THR A 169 -4.70 12.14 1.29
CA THR A 169 -5.95 11.84 2.00
C THR A 169 -7.17 11.96 1.09
N GLU A 170 -7.20 13.01 0.25
CA GLU A 170 -8.26 13.20 -0.75
C GLU A 170 -8.29 12.08 -1.79
N ALA A 171 -7.13 11.69 -2.33
CA ALA A 171 -7.03 10.63 -3.34
C ALA A 171 -7.54 9.28 -2.80
N GLY A 172 -7.08 8.86 -1.61
CA GLY A 172 -7.53 7.61 -0.97
C GLY A 172 -9.02 7.64 -0.63
N THR A 173 -9.53 8.78 -0.15
CA THR A 173 -10.96 8.95 0.15
C THR A 173 -11.82 8.89 -1.10
N ASN A 174 -11.34 9.47 -2.22
CA ASN A 174 -12.03 9.38 -3.51
C ASN A 174 -12.02 7.94 -4.06
N ALA A 175 -10.89 7.23 -3.97
CA ALA A 175 -10.81 5.82 -4.37
C ALA A 175 -11.78 4.93 -3.59
N PHE A 176 -11.93 5.16 -2.27
CA PHE A 176 -12.92 4.48 -1.44
C PHE A 176 -14.35 4.71 -1.93
N LYS A 177 -14.70 5.98 -2.24
CA LYS A 177 -16.03 6.36 -2.75
C LYS A 177 -16.28 5.80 -4.15
N ASP A 178 -15.30 5.88 -5.05
CA ASP A 178 -15.40 5.37 -6.42
C ASP A 178 -15.63 3.85 -6.45
N LYS A 179 -15.05 3.14 -5.49
CA LYS A 179 -15.27 1.70 -5.28
C LYS A 179 -16.62 1.41 -4.58
N LYS A 180 -17.37 2.46 -4.22
CA LYS A 180 -18.69 2.39 -3.56
C LYS A 180 -18.67 1.61 -2.23
N LEU A 181 -17.57 1.73 -1.50
CA LEU A 181 -17.46 1.16 -0.17
C LEU A 181 -18.21 2.01 0.85
N SER A 182 -18.70 1.38 1.93
CA SER A 182 -19.54 2.03 2.94
C SER A 182 -19.00 1.97 4.36
N ALA A 183 -17.97 1.16 4.61
CA ALA A 183 -17.43 0.95 5.94
C ALA A 183 -15.93 0.61 5.90
N THR A 184 -15.24 0.85 7.02
CA THR A 184 -13.87 0.42 7.28
C THR A 184 -13.78 -0.42 8.56
N PRO A 185 -12.87 -1.43 8.63
CA PRO A 185 -12.07 -1.88 7.49
C PRO A 185 -12.92 -2.62 6.46
N THR A 186 -12.60 -2.46 5.17
CA THR A 186 -13.06 -3.35 4.12
C THR A 186 -11.85 -4.03 3.51
N VAL A 187 -11.86 -5.35 3.44
CA VAL A 187 -10.72 -6.17 3.05
C VAL A 187 -11.08 -7.01 1.84
N PHE A 188 -10.21 -7.01 0.81
CA PHE A 188 -10.32 -7.91 -0.33
C PHE A 188 -9.08 -8.78 -0.42
N LEU A 189 -9.25 -10.01 -0.84
CA LEU A 189 -8.17 -10.92 -1.22
C LEU A 189 -8.43 -11.41 -2.64
N ALA A 190 -7.51 -11.14 -3.56
CA ALA A 190 -7.66 -11.44 -4.99
C ALA A 190 -9.04 -10.96 -5.51
N ASP A 191 -9.34 -9.68 -5.32
CA ASP A 191 -10.58 -9.00 -5.70
C ASP A 191 -11.88 -9.52 -5.03
N THR A 192 -11.78 -10.51 -4.14
CA THR A 192 -12.93 -11.03 -3.39
C THR A 192 -12.99 -10.39 -2.01
N GLN A 193 -14.10 -9.73 -1.69
CA GLN A 193 -14.31 -9.14 -0.37
C GLN A 193 -14.39 -10.21 0.70
N LEU A 194 -13.58 -10.10 1.74
CA LEU A 194 -13.59 -11.01 2.87
C LEU A 194 -14.66 -10.61 3.90
N ASN A 195 -15.29 -11.60 4.49
CA ASN A 195 -16.13 -11.39 5.67
C ASN A 195 -15.23 -11.28 6.91
N LEU A 196 -15.25 -10.13 7.58
CA LEU A 196 -14.41 -9.87 8.76
C LEU A 196 -14.64 -10.86 9.90
N GLN A 197 -15.86 -11.37 10.05
CA GLN A 197 -16.16 -12.41 11.06
C GLN A 197 -15.51 -13.76 10.71
N ALA A 198 -15.37 -14.07 9.42
CA ALA A 198 -14.71 -15.28 8.97
C ALA A 198 -13.16 -15.22 9.10
N ILE A 199 -12.61 -14.02 9.26
CA ILE A 199 -11.18 -13.78 9.47
C ILE A 199 -10.87 -13.24 10.87
N ALA A 200 -11.63 -13.64 11.88
CA ALA A 200 -11.50 -13.16 13.25
C ALA A 200 -10.42 -13.87 14.09
N THR A 201 -9.50 -14.62 13.46
CA THR A 201 -8.37 -15.29 14.13
C THR A 201 -7.04 -14.90 13.50
N ALA A 202 -5.96 -14.94 14.26
CA ALA A 202 -4.62 -14.53 13.83
C ALA A 202 -3.98 -15.40 12.72
N THR A 203 -4.68 -16.44 12.24
CA THR A 203 -4.23 -17.32 11.13
C THR A 203 -5.22 -17.37 9.97
N ALA A 204 -6.31 -16.63 10.07
CA ALA A 204 -7.41 -16.75 9.11
C ALA A 204 -7.06 -16.22 7.72
N LEU A 205 -6.18 -15.22 7.60
CA LEU A 205 -5.70 -14.76 6.30
C LEU A 205 -4.80 -15.80 5.64
N THR A 206 -3.95 -16.48 6.39
CA THR A 206 -3.13 -17.60 5.89
C THR A 206 -4.01 -18.73 5.34
N GLU A 207 -5.07 -19.06 6.06
CA GLU A 207 -6.05 -20.05 5.60
C GLU A 207 -6.81 -19.61 4.36
N ALA A 208 -7.17 -18.31 4.29
CA ALA A 208 -7.83 -17.74 3.13
C ALA A 208 -6.93 -17.77 1.88
N VAL A 209 -5.66 -17.39 2.04
CA VAL A 209 -4.65 -17.44 0.96
C VAL A 209 -4.45 -18.89 0.48
N ALA A 210 -4.39 -19.85 1.39
CA ALA A 210 -4.20 -21.27 1.06
C ALA A 210 -5.39 -21.87 0.26
N LYS A 211 -6.57 -21.28 0.38
CA LYS A 211 -7.78 -21.71 -0.36
C LYS A 211 -7.89 -21.08 -1.75
N LEU A 212 -7.05 -20.10 -2.09
CA LEU A 212 -7.05 -19.55 -3.44
C LEU A 212 -6.62 -20.61 -4.46
N PRO A 213 -7.20 -20.64 -5.66
CA PRO A 213 -6.71 -21.49 -6.73
C PRO A 213 -5.24 -21.11 -7.02
N ALA A 214 -4.40 -22.11 -7.21
CA ALA A 214 -3.02 -21.87 -7.62
C ALA A 214 -3.02 -20.97 -8.86
N ALA A 215 -2.26 -19.87 -8.81
CA ALA A 215 -2.11 -19.00 -9.95
C ALA A 215 -1.62 -19.88 -11.12
N THR A 216 -2.46 -20.04 -12.14
CA THR A 216 -2.02 -20.64 -13.41
C THR A 216 -1.00 -19.67 -13.96
N ALA A 217 0.30 -19.99 -13.77
CA ALA A 217 1.35 -19.33 -14.50
C ALA A 217 1.03 -19.50 -15.98
N THR A 218 0.58 -18.43 -16.62
CA THR A 218 0.48 -18.41 -18.07
C THR A 218 1.92 -18.56 -18.55
N PRO A 219 2.27 -19.64 -19.28
CA PRO A 219 3.60 -19.75 -19.84
C PRO A 219 3.77 -18.54 -20.74
N THR A 220 4.70 -17.67 -20.43
CA THR A 220 5.23 -16.72 -21.41
C THR A 220 5.78 -17.56 -22.51
N GLU A 221 5.04 -17.64 -23.61
CA GLU A 221 5.47 -18.27 -24.84
C GLU A 221 6.76 -17.55 -25.29
N ALA A 222 7.88 -18.19 -24.98
CA ALA A 222 9.18 -17.77 -25.48
C ALA A 222 9.05 -17.83 -27.01
N ALA A 223 8.99 -16.67 -27.65
CA ALA A 223 9.08 -16.53 -29.08
C ALA A 223 10.45 -17.07 -29.53
N SER A 224 10.48 -18.37 -29.79
CA SER A 224 11.56 -19.03 -30.52
C SER A 224 11.40 -18.66 -31.99
N GLY A 225 11.87 -17.50 -32.36
CA GLY A 225 12.09 -17.08 -33.74
C GLY A 225 13.54 -17.32 -34.12
N ALA A 226 13.89 -18.56 -34.45
CA ALA A 226 15.13 -18.82 -35.15
C ALA A 226 14.97 -18.36 -36.62
N PRO A 227 15.85 -17.53 -37.15
CA PRO A 227 15.90 -17.32 -38.58
C PRO A 227 16.68 -18.48 -39.21
N THR A 228 15.99 -19.31 -39.96
CA THR A 228 16.57 -20.30 -40.85
C THR A 228 17.30 -19.56 -41.95
N GLY A 229 18.62 -19.61 -41.92
CA GLY A 229 19.46 -19.19 -43.02
C GLY A 229 19.31 -20.15 -44.17
N ALA A 230 19.06 -19.62 -45.35
CA ALA A 230 19.35 -20.31 -46.61
C ALA A 230 20.41 -19.52 -47.33
N ALA A 231 21.57 -20.12 -47.40
CA ALA A 231 22.66 -19.71 -48.29
C ALA A 231 22.30 -20.11 -49.72
N THR A 232 22.55 -19.25 -50.68
CA THR A 232 22.89 -19.69 -52.02
C THR A 232 23.71 -18.61 -52.75
N GLU A 233 24.99 -18.93 -52.87
CA GLU A 233 25.82 -18.87 -54.09
C GLU A 233 26.03 -17.55 -54.83
N THR A 234 27.32 -17.20 -54.80
CA THR A 234 28.08 -16.45 -55.80
C THR A 234 28.02 -17.10 -57.17
N PRO A 235 28.18 -16.42 -58.31
CA PRO A 235 29.54 -16.14 -58.73
C PRO A 235 29.83 -14.84 -59.52
N ALA A 236 31.03 -14.42 -59.30
CA ALA A 236 32.05 -14.00 -60.29
C ALA A 236 31.75 -12.91 -61.31
N SER A 237 32.60 -11.97 -61.28
CA SER A 237 33.60 -11.61 -62.29
C SER A 237 33.45 -10.31 -63.07
N ILE A 238 34.61 -9.67 -63.18
CA ILE A 238 35.22 -8.86 -64.29
C ILE A 238 35.01 -7.34 -64.16
N ALA A 239 35.95 -6.62 -63.73
CA ALA A 239 37.16 -6.02 -64.31
C ALA A 239 36.96 -4.74 -65.13
N PHE A 240 37.91 -3.83 -64.97
CA PHE A 240 38.35 -2.67 -65.78
C PHE A 240 37.58 -1.35 -65.50
N ARG A 241 38.15 -0.31 -65.03
CA ARG A 241 39.42 0.41 -65.22
C ARG A 241 39.68 1.37 -64.08
#